data_63990d5813709a6cc2425f9547f61436
#
_entry.id   63990d5813709a6cc2425f9547f61436
#
_cell.length_a   1.000
_cell.length_b   1.000
_cell.length_c   1.000
_cell.angle_alpha   90.00
_cell.angle_beta   90.00
_cell.angle_gamma   90.00
#
_symmetry.space_group_name_H-M   'P 1'
#
loop_
_entity.id
_entity.type
_entity.pdbx_description
1 polymer ?
#
loop_
_entity_poly.entity_id
_entity_poly.type
_entity_poly.pdbx_seq_one_letter_code
_entity_poly.pdbx_strand_id
1 'polypeptide(L)'
;MTEHTTIDIDSLIDSFKIKIPSTNEFQRLNNFFPIYNDDSDSILNFERGMLLYAMVGKIRPKTILEIGTASGYSTICMAKALTDFKINGKIITIDPESHIKKNRYVLNFDEKGPKSYEMSREELWKKCASEEWIKKIEVITGYSGEVFEKN
;
A
#
# COMPACT_ATOMS: atom_id res chain seq x y z
N MET A 1 -18.12 -1.76 32.05
CA MET A 1 -16.77 -1.92 31.47
C MET A 1 -16.95 -2.72 30.22
N THR A 2 -16.72 -2.12 29.06
CA THR A 2 -16.73 -2.85 27.77
C THR A 2 -15.38 -3.57 27.67
N GLU A 3 -15.40 -4.91 27.68
CA GLU A 3 -14.20 -5.69 27.36
C GLU A 3 -13.77 -5.36 25.95
N HIS A 4 -12.61 -4.76 25.80
CA HIS A 4 -11.98 -4.57 24.51
C HIS A 4 -11.38 -5.91 24.09
N THR A 5 -12.07 -6.63 23.21
CA THR A 5 -11.51 -7.84 22.59
C THR A 5 -10.47 -7.40 21.57
N THR A 6 -9.20 -7.66 21.84
CA THR A 6 -8.11 -7.46 20.87
C THR A 6 -8.06 -8.71 19.98
N ILE A 7 -8.22 -8.54 18.69
CA ILE A 7 -8.00 -9.60 17.69
C ILE A 7 -6.65 -9.34 17.05
N ASP A 8 -5.77 -10.34 17.05
CA ASP A 8 -4.51 -10.22 16.34
C ASP A 8 -4.73 -10.31 14.81
N ILE A 9 -3.82 -9.68 14.04
CA ILE A 9 -3.95 -9.56 12.58
C ILE A 9 -3.96 -10.92 11.89
N ASP A 10 -3.14 -11.87 12.33
CA ASP A 10 -3.05 -13.19 11.71
C ASP A 10 -4.35 -13.95 11.87
N SER A 11 -4.92 -13.96 13.08
CA SER A 11 -6.24 -14.55 13.36
C SER A 11 -7.35 -13.90 12.52
N LEU A 12 -7.30 -12.59 12.32
CA LEU A 12 -8.26 -11.88 11.47
C LEU A 12 -8.13 -12.30 10.00
N ILE A 13 -6.92 -12.34 9.46
CA ILE A 13 -6.65 -12.76 8.09
C ILE A 13 -7.09 -14.21 7.86
N ASP A 14 -6.78 -15.11 8.80
CA ASP A 14 -7.19 -16.52 8.75
C ASP A 14 -8.72 -16.67 8.73
N SER A 15 -9.43 -15.81 9.46
CA SER A 15 -10.91 -15.80 9.46
C SER A 15 -11.51 -15.51 8.09
N PHE A 16 -10.80 -14.82 7.21
CA PHE A 16 -11.26 -14.54 5.85
C PHE A 16 -11.23 -15.77 4.94
N LYS A 17 -10.46 -16.80 5.30
CA LYS A 17 -10.25 -18.03 4.50
C LYS A 17 -9.74 -17.73 3.08
N ILE A 18 -8.88 -16.73 2.97
CA ILE A 18 -8.23 -16.30 1.73
C ILE A 18 -6.79 -16.77 1.76
N LYS A 19 -6.36 -17.41 0.67
CA LYS A 19 -4.94 -17.73 0.49
C LYS A 19 -4.18 -16.45 0.19
N ILE A 20 -3.28 -16.06 1.07
CA ILE A 20 -2.39 -14.91 0.89
C ILE A 20 -0.97 -15.38 0.53
N PRO A 21 -0.15 -14.55 -0.12
CA PRO A 21 1.28 -14.78 -0.27
C PRO A 21 1.99 -14.92 1.08
N SER A 22 3.24 -15.37 1.05
CA SER A 22 4.02 -15.49 2.28
C SER A 22 4.29 -14.11 2.92
N THR A 23 4.45 -14.08 4.23
CA THR A 23 4.88 -12.90 4.99
C THR A 23 6.14 -12.26 4.39
N ASN A 24 7.12 -13.08 3.95
CA ASN A 24 8.35 -12.61 3.33
C ASN A 24 8.12 -11.80 2.06
N GLU A 25 7.06 -12.08 1.30
CA GLU A 25 6.75 -11.31 0.09
C GLU A 25 6.30 -9.89 0.44
N PHE A 26 5.49 -9.73 1.48
CA PHE A 26 5.09 -8.40 1.97
C PHE A 26 6.25 -7.65 2.64
N GLN A 27 7.12 -8.34 3.36
CA GLN A 27 8.35 -7.75 3.92
C GLN A 27 9.25 -7.22 2.81
N ARG A 28 9.49 -8.01 1.76
CA ARG A 28 10.28 -7.57 0.59
C ARG A 28 9.64 -6.38 -0.10
N LEU A 29 8.33 -6.42 -0.33
CA LEU A 29 7.61 -5.30 -0.93
C LEU A 29 7.75 -4.04 -0.06
N ASN A 30 7.63 -4.18 1.26
CA ASN A 30 7.75 -3.07 2.18
C ASN A 30 9.15 -2.42 2.18
N ASN A 31 10.22 -3.15 1.87
CA ASN A 31 11.58 -2.61 1.73
C ASN A 31 11.72 -1.57 0.60
N PHE A 32 10.79 -1.55 -0.35
CA PHE A 32 10.72 -0.52 -1.39
C PHE A 32 10.04 0.77 -0.94
N PHE A 33 9.55 0.84 0.30
CA PHE A 33 8.85 2.02 0.79
C PHE A 33 9.62 2.70 1.91
N PRO A 34 9.54 4.05 2.01
CA PRO A 34 10.36 4.79 2.96
C PRO A 34 10.02 4.45 4.41
N ILE A 35 11.06 4.45 5.21
CA ILE A 35 10.99 4.41 6.65
C ILE A 35 10.80 5.85 7.12
N TYR A 36 9.65 6.17 7.72
CA TYR A 36 9.29 7.54 8.09
C TYR A 36 9.80 8.00 9.47
N ASN A 37 10.43 7.14 10.25
CA ASN A 37 10.91 7.51 11.58
C ASN A 37 12.44 7.46 11.67
N ASP A 38 13.03 8.52 12.23
CA ASP A 38 14.44 8.57 12.64
C ASP A 38 14.74 7.65 13.84
N ASP A 39 13.70 7.13 14.50
CA ASP A 39 13.85 6.20 15.62
C ASP A 39 14.08 4.78 15.07
N SER A 40 15.15 4.16 15.55
CA SER A 40 15.62 2.82 15.17
C SER A 40 14.61 1.68 15.39
N ASP A 41 13.48 1.98 16.07
CA ASP A 41 12.41 1.04 16.39
C ASP A 41 11.20 1.16 15.48
N SER A 42 11.29 1.86 14.34
CA SER A 42 10.20 1.89 13.36
C SER A 42 10.03 0.51 12.71
N ILE A 43 9.16 -0.26 13.32
CA ILE A 43 8.71 -1.55 12.78
C ILE A 43 8.03 -1.26 11.45
N LEU A 44 8.64 -1.76 10.38
CA LEU A 44 8.04 -1.76 9.05
C LEU A 44 6.67 -2.44 9.15
N ASN A 45 5.59 -1.69 8.98
CA ASN A 45 4.24 -2.20 9.14
C ASN A 45 3.79 -2.95 7.88
N PHE A 46 4.51 -4.03 7.53
CA PHE A 46 4.15 -4.88 6.39
C PHE A 46 2.84 -5.63 6.61
N GLU A 47 2.44 -5.87 7.85
CA GLU A 47 1.20 -6.52 8.25
C GLU A 47 -0.04 -5.76 7.76
N ARG A 48 0.01 -4.42 7.73
CA ARG A 48 -1.03 -3.61 7.12
C ARG A 48 -1.27 -3.99 5.66
N GLY A 49 -0.19 -4.24 4.90
CA GLY A 49 -0.30 -4.68 3.50
C GLY A 49 -0.94 -6.05 3.38
N MET A 50 -0.59 -7.00 4.27
CA MET A 50 -1.20 -8.33 4.33
C MET A 50 -2.69 -8.25 4.60
N LEU A 51 -3.09 -7.45 5.60
CA LEU A 51 -4.49 -7.27 5.96
C LEU A 51 -5.29 -6.67 4.79
N LEU A 52 -4.80 -5.59 4.18
CA LEU A 52 -5.48 -4.95 3.04
C LEU A 52 -5.59 -5.89 1.84
N TYR A 53 -4.53 -6.66 1.55
CA TYR A 53 -4.55 -7.68 0.52
C TYR A 53 -5.65 -8.72 0.78
N ALA A 54 -5.72 -9.25 2.00
CA ALA A 54 -6.72 -10.23 2.39
C ALA A 54 -8.15 -9.66 2.35
N MET A 55 -8.34 -8.42 2.80
CA MET A 55 -9.63 -7.72 2.73
C MET A 55 -10.11 -7.56 1.29
N VAL A 56 -9.24 -7.15 0.37
CA VAL A 56 -9.56 -7.02 -1.06
C VAL A 56 -9.97 -8.38 -1.64
N GLY A 57 -9.22 -9.44 -1.31
CA GLY A 57 -9.56 -10.81 -1.73
C GLY A 57 -10.91 -11.28 -1.22
N LYS A 58 -11.25 -10.95 0.03
CA LYS A 58 -12.52 -11.30 0.68
C LYS A 58 -13.70 -10.53 0.14
N ILE A 59 -13.56 -9.20 0.01
CA ILE A 59 -14.66 -8.28 -0.35
C ILE A 59 -14.89 -8.27 -1.86
N ARG A 60 -13.82 -8.48 -2.67
CA ARG A 60 -13.83 -8.43 -4.14
C ARG A 60 -14.43 -7.12 -4.69
N PRO A 61 -13.91 -5.95 -4.28
CA PRO A 61 -14.51 -4.67 -4.61
C PRO A 61 -14.36 -4.31 -6.09
N LYS A 62 -15.33 -3.58 -6.64
CA LYS A 62 -15.23 -2.95 -7.96
C LYS A 62 -14.43 -1.65 -7.92
N THR A 63 -14.51 -0.93 -6.82
CA THR A 63 -13.79 0.33 -6.61
C THR A 63 -13.31 0.39 -5.16
N ILE A 64 -12.04 0.77 -5.01
CA ILE A 64 -11.43 1.10 -3.72
C ILE A 64 -11.13 2.58 -3.74
N LEU A 65 -11.56 3.32 -2.74
CA LEU A 65 -11.18 4.69 -2.52
C LEU A 65 -10.16 4.76 -1.38
N GLU A 66 -9.00 5.33 -1.65
CA GLU A 66 -7.96 5.57 -0.67
C GLU A 66 -7.74 7.08 -0.51
N ILE A 67 -7.72 7.56 0.72
CA ILE A 67 -7.41 8.94 1.05
C ILE A 67 -6.05 8.97 1.75
N GLY A 68 -5.09 9.67 1.13
CA GLY A 68 -3.70 9.67 1.56
C GLY A 68 -2.91 8.51 0.97
N THR A 69 -2.33 8.73 -0.21
CA THR A 69 -1.48 7.73 -0.89
C THR A 69 -0.14 7.57 -0.18
N ALA A 70 0.41 8.64 0.36
CA ALA A 70 1.77 8.72 0.89
C ALA A 70 2.79 8.16 -0.11
N SER A 71 3.64 7.19 0.27
CA SER A 71 4.54 6.51 -0.68
C SER A 71 3.84 5.42 -1.51
N GLY A 72 2.69 4.90 -1.06
CA GLY A 72 1.84 3.98 -1.81
C GLY A 72 1.95 2.50 -1.44
N TYR A 73 2.54 2.14 -0.31
CA TYR A 73 2.64 0.74 0.11
C TYR A 73 1.26 0.05 0.16
N SER A 74 0.29 0.67 0.83
CA SER A 74 -1.08 0.16 0.93
C SER A 74 -1.73 0.03 -0.45
N THR A 75 -1.59 1.07 -1.29
CA THR A 75 -2.09 1.13 -2.65
C THR A 75 -1.58 -0.05 -3.49
N ILE A 76 -0.28 -0.31 -3.45
CA ILE A 76 0.36 -1.39 -4.20
C ILE A 76 -0.09 -2.77 -3.70
N CYS A 77 -0.22 -2.98 -2.38
CA CYS A 77 -0.73 -4.23 -1.82
C CYS A 77 -2.18 -4.51 -2.27
N MET A 78 -3.03 -3.49 -2.29
CA MET A 78 -4.40 -3.62 -2.78
C MET A 78 -4.46 -3.88 -4.29
N ALA A 79 -3.61 -3.22 -5.09
CA ALA A 79 -3.51 -3.44 -6.53
C ALA A 79 -3.02 -4.86 -6.87
N LYS A 80 -2.02 -5.34 -6.12
CA LYS A 80 -1.58 -6.73 -6.19
C LYS A 80 -2.75 -7.69 -5.94
N ALA A 81 -3.54 -7.47 -4.90
CA ALA A 81 -4.68 -8.30 -4.57
C ALA A 81 -5.75 -8.31 -5.69
N LEU A 82 -6.08 -7.15 -6.26
CA LEU A 82 -7.00 -7.07 -7.42
C LEU A 82 -6.51 -7.92 -8.59
N THR A 83 -5.20 -7.95 -8.83
CA THR A 83 -4.60 -8.73 -9.92
C THR A 83 -4.58 -10.22 -9.60
N ASP A 84 -4.04 -10.61 -8.46
CA ASP A 84 -3.86 -12.02 -8.07
C ASP A 84 -5.20 -12.76 -7.98
N PHE A 85 -6.22 -12.10 -7.44
CA PHE A 85 -7.59 -12.66 -7.35
C PHE A 85 -8.43 -12.45 -8.60
N LYS A 86 -7.84 -11.91 -9.69
CA LYS A 86 -8.54 -11.63 -10.96
C LYS A 86 -9.83 -10.83 -10.74
N ILE A 87 -9.74 -9.78 -9.92
CA ILE A 87 -10.86 -8.88 -9.64
C ILE A 87 -10.88 -7.77 -10.69
N ASN A 88 -12.02 -7.62 -11.37
CA ASN A 88 -12.23 -6.50 -12.28
C ASN A 88 -12.61 -5.24 -11.46
N GLY A 89 -11.62 -4.70 -10.76
CA GLY A 89 -11.73 -3.55 -9.91
C GLY A 89 -10.62 -2.55 -10.14
N LYS A 90 -10.78 -1.33 -9.59
CA LYS A 90 -9.78 -0.26 -9.60
C LYS A 90 -9.62 0.38 -8.22
N ILE A 91 -8.50 1.05 -8.05
CA ILE A 91 -8.20 1.88 -6.89
C ILE A 91 -8.18 3.33 -7.37
N ILE A 92 -8.89 4.21 -6.65
CA ILE A 92 -8.77 5.66 -6.78
C ILE A 92 -8.08 6.11 -5.51
N THR A 93 -6.88 6.69 -5.65
CA THR A 93 -6.12 7.19 -4.50
C THR A 93 -5.92 8.69 -4.62
N ILE A 94 -6.20 9.43 -3.54
CA ILE A 94 -6.17 10.90 -3.49
C ILE A 94 -5.08 11.34 -2.54
N ASP A 95 -4.19 12.22 -3.01
CA ASP A 95 -3.09 12.74 -2.20
C ASP A 95 -2.74 14.17 -2.63
N PRO A 96 -2.51 15.12 -1.70
CA PRO A 96 -2.14 16.47 -2.06
C PRO A 96 -0.77 16.56 -2.74
N GLU A 97 0.09 15.56 -2.53
CA GLU A 97 1.40 15.53 -3.18
C GLU A 97 1.33 14.90 -4.57
N SER A 98 1.87 15.63 -5.55
CA SER A 98 1.88 15.17 -6.94
C SER A 98 2.65 13.85 -7.10
N HIS A 99 2.07 12.92 -7.88
CA HIS A 99 2.64 11.61 -8.15
C HIS A 99 3.99 11.67 -8.89
N ILE A 100 4.20 12.72 -9.68
CA ILE A 100 5.41 12.92 -10.48
C ILE A 100 6.44 13.85 -9.83
N LYS A 101 6.12 14.45 -8.68
CA LYS A 101 7.06 15.28 -7.93
C LYS A 101 8.16 14.42 -7.35
N LYS A 102 9.41 14.81 -7.54
CA LYS A 102 10.55 14.14 -6.92
C LYS A 102 10.63 14.47 -5.44
N ASN A 103 10.85 13.44 -4.65
CA ASN A 103 11.03 13.48 -3.21
C ASN A 103 12.25 12.67 -2.83
N ARG A 104 12.81 12.99 -1.68
CA ARG A 104 13.89 12.21 -1.08
C ARG A 104 13.30 11.08 -0.24
N TYR A 105 13.56 9.86 -0.64
CA TYR A 105 13.19 8.64 0.08
C TYR A 105 14.42 7.97 0.68
N VAL A 106 14.28 7.43 1.89
CA VAL A 106 15.26 6.54 2.50
C VAL A 106 14.73 5.12 2.37
N LEU A 107 15.39 4.29 1.56
CA LEU A 107 14.91 2.98 1.13
C LEU A 107 15.99 1.91 1.34
N ASN A 108 15.59 0.67 1.51
CA ASN A 108 16.48 -0.48 1.71
C ASN A 108 16.28 -1.55 0.62
N PHE A 109 16.50 -1.18 -0.64
CA PHE A 109 16.28 -2.06 -1.80
C PHE A 109 17.18 -3.30 -1.83
N ASP A 110 18.41 -3.19 -1.38
CA ASP A 110 19.45 -4.22 -1.53
C ASP A 110 19.79 -4.94 -0.22
N GLU A 111 19.00 -4.70 0.81
CA GLU A 111 19.20 -5.25 2.18
C GLU A 111 20.58 -4.92 2.80
N LYS A 112 21.32 -3.99 2.18
CA LYS A 112 22.65 -3.52 2.67
C LYS A 112 22.55 -2.30 3.58
N GLY A 113 21.35 -1.99 4.00
CA GLY A 113 21.02 -0.84 4.83
C GLY A 113 20.35 0.30 4.05
N PRO A 114 19.73 1.24 4.79
CA PRO A 114 19.00 2.34 4.20
C PRO A 114 19.90 3.28 3.39
N LYS A 115 19.46 3.64 2.18
CA LYS A 115 20.10 4.62 1.32
C LYS A 115 19.13 5.67 0.86
N SER A 116 19.62 6.88 0.63
CA SER A 116 18.83 8.01 0.16
C SER A 116 18.72 8.01 -1.37
N TYR A 117 17.50 8.15 -1.87
CA TYR A 117 17.18 8.22 -3.29
C TYR A 117 16.31 9.43 -3.57
N GLU A 118 16.53 10.11 -4.68
CA GLU A 118 15.68 11.18 -5.18
C GLU A 118 14.88 10.66 -6.38
N MET A 119 13.59 10.46 -6.19
CA MET A 119 12.68 9.96 -7.22
C MET A 119 11.25 10.39 -6.96
N SER A 120 10.40 10.27 -7.99
CA SER A 120 8.96 10.45 -7.83
C SER A 120 8.29 9.17 -7.31
N ARG A 121 7.05 9.29 -6.83
CA ARG A 121 6.22 8.14 -6.46
C ARG A 121 5.99 7.22 -7.67
N GLU A 122 5.82 7.79 -8.86
CA GLU A 122 5.69 7.03 -10.10
C GLU A 122 6.95 6.17 -10.38
N GLU A 123 8.14 6.76 -10.24
CA GLU A 123 9.41 6.06 -10.42
C GLU A 123 9.61 4.96 -9.35
N LEU A 124 9.20 5.23 -8.11
CA LEU A 124 9.22 4.25 -7.02
C LEU A 124 8.33 3.05 -7.34
N TRP A 125 7.08 3.29 -7.76
CA TRP A 125 6.15 2.21 -8.06
C TRP A 125 6.62 1.34 -9.23
N LYS A 126 7.22 1.93 -10.27
CA LYS A 126 7.82 1.19 -11.40
C LYS A 126 8.97 0.26 -10.99
N LYS A 127 9.58 0.49 -9.82
CA LYS A 127 10.65 -0.38 -9.28
C LYS A 127 10.11 -1.56 -8.48
N CYS A 128 8.94 -1.44 -7.85
CA CYS A 128 8.42 -2.44 -6.90
C CYS A 128 7.16 -3.15 -7.38
N ALA A 129 6.48 -2.63 -8.39
CA ALA A 129 5.18 -3.14 -8.85
C ALA A 129 5.20 -3.49 -10.33
N SER A 130 4.42 -4.51 -10.72
CA SER A 130 4.21 -4.82 -12.12
C SER A 130 3.32 -3.78 -12.80
N GLU A 131 3.42 -3.65 -14.12
CA GLU A 131 2.52 -2.80 -14.89
C GLU A 131 1.04 -3.17 -14.72
N GLU A 132 0.74 -4.45 -14.53
CA GLU A 132 -0.63 -4.92 -14.30
C GLU A 132 -1.22 -4.38 -13.00
N TRP A 133 -0.39 -4.26 -11.94
CA TRP A 133 -0.83 -3.65 -10.69
C TRP A 133 -1.04 -2.15 -10.87
N ILE A 134 -0.07 -1.46 -11.48
CA ILE A 134 -0.12 -0.01 -11.68
C ILE A 134 -1.34 0.39 -12.52
N LYS A 135 -1.70 -0.38 -13.54
CA LYS A 135 -2.91 -0.15 -14.38
C LYS A 135 -4.23 -0.22 -13.60
N LYS A 136 -4.23 -0.78 -12.39
CA LYS A 136 -5.42 -0.80 -11.52
C LYS A 136 -5.59 0.48 -10.70
N ILE A 137 -4.61 1.41 -10.75
CA ILE A 137 -4.53 2.56 -9.87
C ILE A 137 -4.74 3.84 -10.66
N GLU A 138 -5.69 4.65 -10.21
CA GLU A 138 -5.94 6.01 -10.65
C GLU A 138 -5.48 6.96 -9.53
N VAL A 139 -4.51 7.84 -9.82
CA VAL A 139 -3.98 8.78 -8.83
C VAL A 139 -4.57 10.17 -9.10
N ILE A 140 -5.21 10.75 -8.09
CA ILE A 140 -5.75 12.11 -8.12
C ILE A 140 -4.92 12.99 -7.19
N THR A 141 -4.32 14.05 -7.74
CA THR A 141 -3.60 15.03 -6.92
C THR A 141 -4.57 16.08 -6.40
N GLY A 142 -4.63 16.25 -5.09
CA GLY A 142 -5.48 17.24 -4.41
C GLY A 142 -5.83 16.86 -2.99
N TYR A 143 -6.42 17.80 -2.28
CA TYR A 143 -7.02 17.53 -0.98
C TYR A 143 -8.38 16.84 -1.17
N SER A 144 -8.65 15.80 -0.39
CA SER A 144 -9.87 14.98 -0.54
C SER A 144 -11.15 15.82 -0.47
N GLY A 145 -11.24 16.81 0.42
CA GLY A 145 -12.39 17.74 0.50
C GLY A 145 -12.63 18.46 -0.82
N GLU A 146 -11.59 19.03 -1.41
CA GLU A 146 -11.71 19.78 -2.68
C GLU A 146 -12.05 18.87 -3.87
N VAL A 147 -11.51 17.63 -3.87
CA VAL A 147 -11.79 16.65 -4.93
C VAL A 147 -13.25 16.22 -4.89
N PHE A 148 -13.83 16.03 -3.70
CA PHE A 148 -15.23 15.63 -3.55
C PHE A 148 -16.23 16.77 -3.80
N GLU A 149 -15.85 18.02 -3.56
CA GLU A 149 -16.73 19.18 -3.84
C GLU A 149 -16.87 19.48 -5.34
N LYS A 150 -15.91 19.05 -6.17
CA LYS A 150 -15.88 19.33 -7.61
C LYS A 150 -16.51 18.24 -8.47
N ASN A 151 -16.86 17.10 -7.91
CA ASN A 151 -17.45 15.94 -8.59
C ASN A 151 -18.76 15.51 -7.91
#